data_d3bc948b790a60a830aa37fa8823ae8b
#
_entry.id   d3bc948b790a60a830aa37fa8823ae8b
#
_cell.length_a   1.000
_cell.length_b   1.000
_cell.length_c   1.000
_cell.angle_alpha   90.00
_cell.angle_beta   90.00
_cell.angle_gamma   90.00
#
_symmetry.space_group_name_H-M   'P 1'
#
loop_
_entity.id
_entity.type
_entity.pdbx_description
1 polymer ?
#
loop_
_entity_poly.entity_id
_entity_poly.type
_entity_poly.pdbx_seq_one_letter_code
_entity_poly.pdbx_strand_id
1 'polypeptide(L)'
;MKPRTIAIMVAGTLCLGSLFWNTRSIAAQSRPDRLVRIAELEIDPGQLEAYKSALREEIEASIRMEPGVLTLYAVAVKDQPNQIRLFEVYAGTAAYQAHLQSAHFLKYKTQTVHMVKFLKLIETEPLLLGSK
;
A
#
# COMPACT_ATOMS: atom_id res chain seq x y z
N MET A 1 47.34 63.13 52.72
CA MET A 1 46.53 61.90 52.78
C MET A 1 45.65 61.82 51.55
N LYS A 2 45.92 60.88 50.64
CA LYS A 2 45.13 60.68 49.41
C LYS A 2 44.15 59.56 49.62
N PRO A 3 42.84 59.74 49.29
CA PRO A 3 41.92 58.64 49.35
C PRO A 3 42.07 57.70 48.15
N ARG A 4 42.13 56.44 48.38
CA ARG A 4 42.22 55.38 47.35
C ARG A 4 40.79 55.14 46.84
N THR A 5 40.57 55.42 45.59
CA THR A 5 39.33 55.06 44.88
C THR A 5 39.38 53.57 44.51
N ILE A 6 38.44 52.78 45.06
CA ILE A 6 38.27 51.36 44.72
C ILE A 6 37.32 51.31 43.51
N ALA A 7 37.84 50.88 42.39
CA ALA A 7 37.03 50.60 41.20
C ALA A 7 36.42 49.20 41.32
N ILE A 8 35.10 49.14 41.41
CA ILE A 8 34.34 47.89 41.39
C ILE A 8 34.11 47.51 39.91
N MET A 9 34.84 46.50 39.41
CA MET A 9 34.51 45.90 38.13
C MET A 9 33.31 45.00 38.27
N VAL A 10 32.21 45.39 37.67
CA VAL A 10 31.04 44.53 37.49
C VAL A 10 31.27 43.71 36.20
N ALA A 11 31.63 42.44 36.35
CA ALA A 11 31.72 41.51 35.25
C ALA A 11 30.29 41.11 34.84
N GLY A 12 29.79 41.72 33.77
CA GLY A 12 28.53 41.27 33.14
C GLY A 12 28.74 40.00 32.36
N THR A 13 28.28 38.88 32.90
CA THR A 13 28.23 37.61 32.20
C THR A 13 27.07 37.62 31.22
N LEU A 14 27.34 37.86 29.93
CA LEU A 14 26.34 37.65 28.88
C LEU A 14 26.18 36.15 28.67
N CYS A 15 25.10 35.60 29.21
CA CYS A 15 24.61 34.30 28.80
C CYS A 15 24.00 34.39 27.39
N LEU A 16 24.78 34.06 26.38
CA LEU A 16 24.30 33.79 25.03
C LEU A 16 23.56 32.46 25.07
N GLY A 17 22.25 32.52 25.32
CA GLY A 17 21.35 31.38 25.17
C GLY A 17 21.26 30.99 23.70
N SER A 18 22.02 29.98 23.32
CA SER A 18 21.89 29.32 22.02
C SER A 18 20.55 28.62 21.95
N LEU A 19 19.57 29.30 21.36
CA LEU A 19 18.32 28.64 20.92
C LEU A 19 18.69 27.69 19.80
N PHE A 20 19.01 26.43 20.15
CA PHE A 20 19.01 25.35 19.19
C PHE A 20 17.55 25.15 18.74
N TRP A 21 17.18 25.79 17.66
CA TRP A 21 16.01 25.41 16.91
C TRP A 21 16.30 24.02 16.34
N ASN A 22 15.76 23.04 17.05
CA ASN A 22 15.71 21.66 16.58
C ASN A 22 14.75 21.62 15.38
N THR A 23 15.26 21.96 14.20
CA THR A 23 14.56 21.71 12.94
C THR A 23 14.50 20.21 12.77
N ARG A 24 13.52 19.55 13.42
CA ARG A 24 13.09 18.25 12.99
C ARG A 24 12.66 18.41 11.54
N SER A 25 13.56 18.08 10.63
CA SER A 25 13.17 17.77 9.26
C SER A 25 12.06 16.74 9.37
N ILE A 26 10.84 17.18 9.13
CA ILE A 26 9.75 16.28 8.80
C ILE A 26 10.20 15.70 7.47
N ALA A 27 11.00 14.62 7.53
CA ALA A 27 11.19 13.78 6.38
C ALA A 27 9.78 13.49 5.90
N ALA A 28 9.44 14.02 4.74
CA ALA A 28 8.21 13.63 4.07
C ALA A 28 8.26 12.11 4.06
N GLN A 29 7.43 11.48 4.89
CA GLN A 29 7.27 10.04 4.87
C GLN A 29 6.82 9.77 3.45
N SER A 30 7.74 9.32 2.61
CA SER A 30 7.43 8.81 1.30
C SER A 30 6.32 7.79 1.55
N ARG A 31 5.11 8.12 1.09
CA ARG A 31 4.02 7.14 1.11
C ARG A 31 4.61 5.92 0.43
N PRO A 32 4.56 4.74 1.04
CA PRO A 32 5.07 3.56 0.38
C PRO A 32 4.42 3.54 -1.00
N ASP A 33 5.22 3.36 -2.06
CA ASP A 33 4.76 3.31 -3.45
C ASP A 33 3.86 2.08 -3.62
N ARG A 34 2.64 2.17 -3.08
CA ARG A 34 1.66 1.09 -3.20
C ARG A 34 1.31 0.92 -4.66
N LEU A 35 1.39 -0.30 -5.12
CA LEU A 35 0.90 -0.66 -6.43
C LEU A 35 -0.58 -1.00 -6.31
N VAL A 36 -1.42 -0.30 -7.08
CA VAL A 36 -2.86 -0.54 -7.16
C VAL A 36 -3.21 -0.99 -8.57
N ARG A 37 -3.99 -2.05 -8.69
CA ARG A 37 -4.46 -2.59 -9.97
C ARG A 37 -5.95 -2.83 -9.94
N ILE A 38 -6.56 -2.74 -11.11
CA ILE A 38 -7.94 -3.14 -11.34
C ILE A 38 -7.92 -4.20 -12.42
N ALA A 39 -8.63 -5.32 -12.20
CA ALA A 39 -8.88 -6.30 -13.23
C ALA A 39 -10.36 -6.33 -13.60
N GLU A 40 -10.64 -6.31 -14.88
CA GLU A 40 -11.96 -6.52 -15.44
C GLU A 40 -11.98 -7.90 -16.10
N LEU A 41 -12.87 -8.77 -15.63
CA LEU A 41 -12.98 -10.12 -16.15
C LEU A 41 -14.41 -10.41 -16.63
N GLU A 42 -14.50 -11.18 -17.71
CA GLU A 42 -15.72 -11.87 -18.10
C GLU A 42 -15.49 -13.36 -17.99
N ILE A 43 -16.36 -14.02 -17.24
CA ILE A 43 -16.27 -15.46 -16.96
C ILE A 43 -17.31 -16.19 -17.79
N ASP A 44 -16.98 -17.41 -18.23
CA ASP A 44 -17.95 -18.30 -18.85
C ASP A 44 -19.11 -18.54 -17.87
N PRO A 45 -20.37 -18.19 -18.21
CA PRO A 45 -21.50 -18.36 -17.31
C PRO A 45 -21.67 -19.79 -16.81
N GLY A 46 -21.32 -20.80 -17.64
CA GLY A 46 -21.40 -22.22 -17.28
C GLY A 46 -20.36 -22.66 -16.26
N GLN A 47 -19.32 -21.84 -16.03
CA GLN A 47 -18.22 -22.12 -15.10
C GLN A 47 -18.13 -21.11 -13.95
N LEU A 48 -19.11 -20.23 -13.83
CA LEU A 48 -19.05 -19.09 -12.90
C LEU A 48 -18.87 -19.54 -11.44
N GLU A 49 -19.57 -20.55 -10.97
CA GLU A 49 -19.47 -21.00 -9.58
C GLU A 49 -18.13 -21.69 -9.30
N ALA A 50 -17.60 -22.44 -10.24
CA ALA A 50 -16.25 -23.03 -10.13
C ALA A 50 -15.18 -21.93 -10.10
N TYR A 51 -15.33 -20.91 -10.95
CA TYR A 51 -14.45 -19.75 -10.95
C TYR A 51 -14.46 -18.99 -9.60
N LYS A 52 -15.67 -18.70 -9.08
CA LYS A 52 -15.82 -18.02 -7.78
C LYS A 52 -15.19 -18.81 -6.64
N SER A 53 -15.29 -20.14 -6.67
CA SER A 53 -14.66 -20.99 -5.66
C SER A 53 -13.13 -20.90 -5.71
N ALA A 54 -12.54 -20.99 -6.91
CA ALA A 54 -11.10 -20.88 -7.10
C ALA A 54 -10.59 -19.48 -6.72
N LEU A 55 -11.31 -18.43 -7.11
CA LEU A 55 -10.97 -17.05 -6.77
C LEU A 55 -11.02 -16.79 -5.26
N ARG A 56 -12.01 -17.35 -4.56
CA ARG A 56 -12.11 -17.24 -3.10
C ARG A 56 -10.91 -17.88 -2.42
N GLU A 57 -10.56 -19.10 -2.80
CA GLU A 57 -9.41 -19.80 -2.25
C GLU A 57 -8.12 -19.01 -2.45
N GLU A 58 -7.94 -18.44 -3.62
CA GLU A 58 -6.78 -17.62 -3.97
C GLU A 58 -6.71 -16.36 -3.10
N ILE A 59 -7.79 -15.58 -3.00
CA ILE A 59 -7.83 -14.34 -2.21
C ILE A 59 -7.58 -14.64 -0.72
N GLU A 60 -8.23 -15.66 -0.16
CA GLU A 60 -8.06 -16.03 1.24
C GLU A 60 -6.61 -16.46 1.54
N ALA A 61 -5.98 -17.21 0.63
CA ALA A 61 -4.59 -17.62 0.76
C ALA A 61 -3.64 -16.43 0.68
N SER A 62 -3.82 -15.55 -0.30
CA SER A 62 -2.99 -14.36 -0.50
C SER A 62 -3.03 -13.43 0.71
N ILE A 63 -4.21 -13.09 1.21
CA ILE A 63 -4.37 -12.21 2.39
C ILE A 63 -3.76 -12.84 3.64
N ARG A 64 -3.85 -14.16 3.81
CA ARG A 64 -3.30 -14.85 4.98
C ARG A 64 -1.79 -15.04 4.93
N MET A 65 -1.23 -15.32 3.75
CA MET A 65 0.15 -15.81 3.59
C MET A 65 1.13 -14.77 3.05
N GLU A 66 0.64 -13.73 2.39
CA GLU A 66 1.47 -12.74 1.73
C GLU A 66 1.38 -11.37 2.42
N PRO A 67 2.36 -10.99 3.26
CA PRO A 67 2.31 -9.70 3.97
C PRO A 67 2.35 -8.48 3.03
N GLY A 68 2.79 -8.67 1.79
CA GLY A 68 2.80 -7.62 0.77
C GLY A 68 1.50 -7.46 0.00
N VAL A 69 0.54 -8.39 0.15
CA VAL A 69 -0.82 -8.27 -0.38
C VAL A 69 -1.68 -7.55 0.65
N LEU A 70 -2.02 -6.29 0.40
CA LEU A 70 -2.70 -5.44 1.37
C LEU A 70 -4.22 -5.49 1.22
N THR A 71 -4.70 -5.63 -0.01
CA THR A 71 -6.14 -5.68 -0.32
C THR A 71 -6.35 -6.48 -1.60
N LEU A 72 -7.29 -7.40 -1.57
CA LEU A 72 -7.86 -8.05 -2.74
C LEU A 72 -9.39 -8.06 -2.59
N TYR A 73 -10.08 -7.21 -3.35
CA TYR A 73 -11.53 -7.19 -3.41
C TYR A 73 -12.02 -7.72 -4.74
N ALA A 74 -12.96 -8.65 -4.68
CA ALA A 74 -13.65 -9.17 -5.84
C ALA A 74 -15.14 -8.85 -5.74
N VAL A 75 -15.68 -8.22 -6.78
CA VAL A 75 -17.10 -7.91 -6.87
C VAL A 75 -17.64 -8.33 -8.23
N ALA A 76 -18.90 -8.78 -8.26
CA ALA A 76 -19.63 -8.97 -9.50
C ALA A 76 -20.40 -7.70 -9.85
N VAL A 77 -20.49 -7.37 -11.12
CA VAL A 77 -21.35 -6.28 -11.58
C VAL A 77 -22.81 -6.66 -11.35
N LYS A 78 -23.59 -5.74 -10.75
CA LYS A 78 -25.01 -5.98 -10.49
C LYS A 78 -25.74 -6.33 -11.79
N ASP A 79 -26.57 -7.36 -11.74
CA ASP A 79 -27.34 -7.88 -12.88
C ASP A 79 -26.49 -8.50 -14.02
N GLN A 80 -25.16 -8.58 -13.84
CA GLN A 80 -24.20 -9.24 -14.75
C GLN A 80 -23.22 -10.09 -13.95
N PRO A 81 -23.64 -11.21 -13.37
CA PRO A 81 -22.86 -11.95 -12.38
C PRO A 81 -21.57 -12.57 -12.91
N ASN A 82 -21.44 -12.74 -14.23
CA ASN A 82 -20.23 -13.21 -14.88
C ASN A 82 -19.21 -12.10 -15.19
N GLN A 83 -19.58 -10.83 -14.96
CA GLN A 83 -18.67 -9.69 -15.04
C GLN A 83 -18.08 -9.43 -13.66
N ILE A 84 -16.80 -9.75 -13.48
CA ILE A 84 -16.08 -9.62 -12.21
C ILE A 84 -15.13 -8.42 -12.30
N ARG A 85 -14.99 -7.71 -11.18
CA ARG A 85 -13.99 -6.65 -11.00
C ARG A 85 -13.16 -6.98 -9.78
N LEU A 86 -11.84 -6.94 -9.95
CA LEU A 86 -10.90 -7.04 -8.83
C LEU A 86 -10.30 -5.67 -8.59
N PHE A 87 -10.18 -5.33 -7.31
CA PHE A 87 -9.41 -4.18 -6.85
C PHE A 87 -8.30 -4.70 -5.96
N GLU A 88 -7.07 -4.45 -6.37
CA GLU A 88 -5.89 -5.07 -5.79
C GLU A 88 -4.93 -3.99 -5.28
N VAL A 89 -4.44 -4.12 -4.06
CA VAL A 89 -3.44 -3.22 -3.47
C VAL A 89 -2.29 -4.04 -2.91
N TYR A 90 -1.10 -3.75 -3.39
CA TYR A 90 0.15 -4.36 -2.95
C TYR A 90 1.05 -3.34 -2.25
N ALA A 91 1.93 -3.79 -1.37
CA ALA A 91 2.91 -2.96 -0.68
C ALA A 91 3.91 -2.29 -1.63
N GLY A 92 4.00 -2.77 -2.87
CA GLY A 92 4.82 -2.24 -3.95
C GLY A 92 5.01 -3.25 -5.06
N THR A 93 5.78 -2.88 -6.07
CA THR A 93 6.05 -3.74 -7.24
C THR A 93 6.66 -5.09 -6.85
N ALA A 94 7.59 -5.11 -5.88
CA ALA A 94 8.22 -6.36 -5.43
C ALA A 94 7.19 -7.34 -4.81
N ALA A 95 6.23 -6.83 -4.03
CA ALA A 95 5.15 -7.63 -3.46
C ALA A 95 4.24 -8.20 -4.55
N TYR A 96 3.90 -7.40 -5.54
CA TYR A 96 3.14 -7.86 -6.70
C TYR A 96 3.87 -8.96 -7.48
N GLN A 97 5.17 -8.79 -7.74
CA GLN A 97 5.96 -9.81 -8.42
C GLN A 97 6.04 -11.12 -7.61
N ALA A 98 6.17 -11.03 -6.29
CA ALA A 98 6.13 -12.20 -5.41
C ALA A 98 4.77 -12.91 -5.46
N HIS A 99 3.67 -12.15 -5.44
CA HIS A 99 2.31 -12.67 -5.59
C HIS A 99 2.14 -13.48 -6.87
N LEU A 100 2.61 -12.98 -8.00
CA LEU A 100 2.52 -13.69 -9.28
C LEU A 100 3.26 -15.03 -9.31
N GLN A 101 4.22 -15.25 -8.39
CA GLN A 101 5.00 -16.48 -8.26
C GLN A 101 4.51 -17.38 -7.11
N SER A 102 3.51 -16.93 -6.35
CA SER A 102 2.98 -17.70 -5.22
C SER A 102 2.27 -18.97 -5.69
N ALA A 103 2.37 -20.04 -4.89
CA ALA A 103 1.79 -21.34 -5.26
C ALA A 103 0.25 -21.27 -5.44
N HIS A 104 -0.43 -20.48 -4.60
CA HIS A 104 -1.88 -20.30 -4.68
C HIS A 104 -2.30 -19.48 -5.90
N PHE A 105 -1.57 -18.44 -6.27
CA PHE A 105 -1.84 -17.69 -7.51
C PHE A 105 -1.62 -18.56 -8.75
N LEU A 106 -0.52 -19.33 -8.82
CA LEU A 106 -0.25 -20.23 -9.94
C LEU A 106 -1.31 -21.35 -10.04
N LYS A 107 -1.74 -21.89 -8.90
CA LYS A 107 -2.86 -22.84 -8.84
C LYS A 107 -4.13 -22.22 -9.41
N TYR A 108 -4.51 -21.03 -8.92
CA TYR A 108 -5.67 -20.30 -9.42
C TYR A 108 -5.59 -20.07 -10.94
N LYS A 109 -4.47 -19.57 -11.45
CA LYS A 109 -4.28 -19.32 -12.89
C LYS A 109 -4.47 -20.59 -13.70
N THR A 110 -3.88 -21.71 -13.25
CA THR A 110 -3.98 -22.99 -13.95
C THR A 110 -5.42 -23.50 -13.97
N GLN A 111 -6.13 -23.40 -12.84
CA GLN A 111 -7.51 -23.86 -12.72
C GLN A 111 -8.50 -23.02 -13.52
N THR A 112 -8.25 -21.72 -13.68
CA THR A 112 -9.26 -20.79 -14.21
C THR A 112 -9.01 -20.31 -15.63
N VAL A 113 -7.84 -20.61 -16.24
CA VAL A 113 -7.46 -20.09 -17.55
C VAL A 113 -8.50 -20.35 -18.63
N HIS A 114 -9.18 -21.49 -18.58
CA HIS A 114 -10.22 -21.88 -19.55
C HIS A 114 -11.62 -21.34 -19.20
N MET A 115 -11.80 -20.75 -18.02
CA MET A 115 -13.06 -20.18 -17.54
C MET A 115 -13.18 -18.68 -17.89
N VAL A 116 -12.05 -18.02 -18.15
CA VAL A 116 -11.97 -16.59 -18.41
C VAL A 116 -12.10 -16.33 -19.89
N LYS A 117 -13.16 -15.66 -20.31
CA LYS A 117 -13.42 -15.26 -21.70
C LYS A 117 -12.75 -13.94 -22.07
N PHE A 118 -12.62 -13.05 -21.09
CA PHE A 118 -11.99 -11.75 -21.26
C PHE A 118 -11.26 -11.36 -19.97
N LEU A 119 -10.10 -10.76 -20.11
CA LEU A 119 -9.34 -10.15 -19.02
C LEU A 119 -8.69 -8.85 -19.50
N LYS A 120 -8.95 -7.78 -18.77
CA LYS A 120 -8.24 -6.50 -18.91
C LYS A 120 -7.62 -6.11 -17.58
N LEU A 121 -6.32 -5.91 -17.56
CA LEU A 121 -5.61 -5.36 -16.41
C LEU A 121 -5.41 -3.86 -16.62
N ILE A 122 -5.77 -3.07 -15.60
CA ILE A 122 -5.64 -1.61 -15.60
C ILE A 122 -4.59 -1.25 -14.56
N GLU A 123 -3.48 -0.67 -15.04
CA GLU A 123 -2.49 -0.06 -14.16
C GLU A 123 -3.00 1.30 -13.69
N THR A 124 -2.81 1.61 -12.43
CA THR A 124 -3.34 2.84 -11.83
C THR A 124 -2.29 3.56 -11.01
N GLU A 125 -2.46 4.86 -10.85
CA GLU A 125 -1.71 5.67 -9.89
C GLU A 125 -2.63 6.02 -8.71
N PRO A 126 -2.27 5.63 -7.47
CA PRO A 126 -3.10 5.92 -6.32
C PRO A 126 -3.20 7.43 -6.05
N LEU A 127 -4.40 7.98 -6.08
CA LEU A 127 -4.66 9.38 -5.70
C LEU A 127 -4.88 9.51 -4.20
N LEU A 128 -5.69 8.61 -3.63
CA LEU A 128 -6.00 8.56 -2.22
C LEU A 128 -6.45 7.14 -1.84
N LEU A 129 -5.80 6.56 -0.84
CA LEU A 129 -6.16 5.25 -0.27
C LEU A 129 -6.61 5.49 1.17
N GLY A 130 -7.89 5.76 1.35
CA GLY A 130 -8.52 5.96 2.65
C GLY A 130 -9.08 4.64 3.21
N SER A 131 -8.91 4.42 4.52
CA SER A 131 -9.54 3.32 5.28
C SER A 131 -9.86 3.81 6.69
N LYS A 132 -10.83 3.17 7.36
CA LYS A 132 -11.13 3.40 8.79
C LYS A 132 -10.45 2.34 9.63
#